data_0f377334a7836a2be5d2ea9672626c76
#
_entry.id   0f377334a7836a2be5d2ea9672626c76
#
_cell.length_a   1.000
_cell.length_b   1.000
_cell.length_c   1.000
_cell.angle_alpha   90.00
_cell.angle_beta   90.00
_cell.angle_gamma   90.00
#
_symmetry.space_group_name_H-M   'P 1'
#
loop_
_entity.id
_entity.type
_entity.pdbx_description
1 polymer ?
#
loop_
_entity_poly.entity_id
_entity_poly.type
_entity_poly.pdbx_seq_one_letter_code
_entity_poly.pdbx_strand_id
1 'polypeptide(L)'
;MKDDNCIFCKLANGDIPTNSIYEDDDFKVILDASPATKGHALILPKQHYANIFEIDDETLAKAAKLAKKIMTHEKDVLGCEGYNLVQNNGEVAGQTVFH
;
A
#
# COMPACT_ATOMS: atom_id res chain seq x y z
N MET A 1 9.54 1.12 -12.54
CA MET A 1 10.78 0.29 -12.43
C MET A 1 10.74 -0.49 -11.13
N LYS A 2 11.18 -1.75 -11.14
CA LYS A 2 11.23 -2.59 -9.94
C LYS A 2 12.65 -2.57 -9.36
N ASP A 3 12.74 -2.70 -8.03
CA ASP A 3 14.02 -2.83 -7.34
C ASP A 3 14.11 -4.24 -6.76
N ASP A 4 15.09 -5.03 -7.22
CA ASP A 4 15.24 -6.43 -6.79
C ASP A 4 15.60 -6.56 -5.31
N ASN A 5 16.08 -5.49 -4.66
CA ASN A 5 16.39 -5.48 -3.24
C ASN A 5 15.23 -4.98 -2.37
N CYS A 6 14.11 -4.61 -2.97
CA CYS A 6 12.95 -4.09 -2.26
C CYS A 6 11.95 -5.21 -1.99
N ILE A 7 11.68 -5.50 -0.71
CA ILE A 7 10.71 -6.53 -0.34
C ILE A 7 9.29 -6.19 -0.82
N PHE A 8 8.92 -4.91 -0.82
CA PHE A 8 7.59 -4.50 -1.29
C PHE A 8 7.46 -4.63 -2.80
N CYS A 9 8.54 -4.41 -3.57
CA CYS A 9 8.53 -4.72 -5.00
C CYS A 9 8.28 -6.21 -5.24
N LYS A 10 8.90 -7.07 -4.45
CA LYS A 10 8.73 -8.52 -4.58
C LYS A 10 7.31 -8.94 -4.22
N LEU A 11 6.74 -8.36 -3.17
CA LEU A 11 5.36 -8.64 -2.77
C LEU A 11 4.37 -8.12 -3.81
N ALA A 12 4.57 -6.89 -4.31
CA ALA A 12 3.67 -6.26 -5.26
C ALA A 12 3.65 -6.99 -6.62
N ASN A 13 4.77 -7.58 -7.03
CA ASN A 13 4.93 -8.21 -8.33
C ASN A 13 4.87 -9.74 -8.30
N GLY A 14 4.53 -10.33 -7.17
CA GLY A 14 4.30 -11.77 -7.07
C GLY A 14 5.55 -12.62 -6.86
N ASP A 15 6.72 -12.02 -6.68
CA ASP A 15 7.96 -12.76 -6.43
C ASP A 15 7.94 -13.45 -5.07
N ILE A 16 7.21 -12.86 -4.11
CA ILE A 16 6.96 -13.44 -2.79
C ILE A 16 5.45 -13.63 -2.67
N PRO A 17 4.96 -14.86 -2.42
CA PRO A 17 3.52 -15.10 -2.27
C PRO A 17 2.95 -14.33 -1.07
N THR A 18 1.76 -13.75 -1.24
CA THR A 18 1.03 -13.06 -0.20
C THR A 18 -0.46 -13.09 -0.49
N ASN A 19 -1.28 -12.89 0.55
CA ASN A 19 -2.73 -12.79 0.40
C ASN A 19 -3.10 -11.40 -0.08
N SER A 20 -3.55 -11.33 -1.33
CA SER A 20 -3.98 -10.08 -1.96
C SER A 20 -5.48 -9.92 -1.80
N ILE A 21 -5.94 -8.74 -1.39
CA ILE A 21 -7.38 -8.42 -1.35
C ILE A 21 -7.82 -7.62 -2.56
N TYR A 22 -6.88 -7.08 -3.32
CA TYR A 22 -7.13 -6.36 -4.56
C TYR A 22 -5.84 -6.27 -5.37
N GLU A 23 -5.95 -6.30 -6.68
CA GLU A 23 -4.80 -6.12 -7.57
C GLU A 23 -5.26 -5.56 -8.91
N ASP A 24 -4.51 -4.61 -9.44
CA ASP A 24 -4.67 -4.11 -10.79
C ASP A 24 -3.29 -3.92 -11.44
N ASP A 25 -3.22 -3.20 -12.57
CA ASP A 25 -1.96 -3.01 -13.30
C ASP A 25 -0.97 -2.13 -12.52
N ASP A 26 -1.45 -1.26 -11.64
CA ASP A 26 -0.64 -0.27 -10.96
C ASP A 26 -0.36 -0.61 -9.49
N PHE A 27 -1.27 -1.35 -8.83
CA PHE A 27 -1.22 -1.60 -7.39
C PHE A 27 -1.57 -3.02 -7.03
N LYS A 28 -1.06 -3.43 -5.86
CA LYS A 28 -1.51 -4.62 -5.16
C LYS A 28 -1.82 -4.23 -3.72
N VAL A 29 -2.96 -4.66 -3.21
CA VAL A 29 -3.35 -4.39 -1.82
C VAL A 29 -3.30 -5.70 -1.05
N ILE A 30 -2.53 -5.70 0.03
CA ILE A 30 -2.36 -6.87 0.89
C ILE A 30 -2.72 -6.50 2.32
N LEU A 31 -2.98 -7.51 3.16
CA LEU A 31 -3.10 -7.29 4.59
C LEU A 31 -1.72 -7.28 5.21
N ASP A 32 -1.51 -6.35 6.16
CA ASP A 32 -0.22 -6.26 6.85
C ASP A 32 0.00 -7.53 7.68
N ALA A 33 1.21 -8.11 7.59
CA ALA A 33 1.58 -9.30 8.35
C ALA A 33 1.63 -9.03 9.85
N SER A 34 1.88 -7.77 10.25
CA SER A 34 1.92 -7.34 11.65
C SER A 34 0.96 -6.17 11.85
N PRO A 35 -0.36 -6.39 11.70
CA PRO A 35 -1.32 -5.30 11.72
C PRO A 35 -1.49 -4.70 13.11
N ALA A 36 -1.57 -3.37 13.17
CA ALA A 36 -1.91 -2.66 14.41
C ALA A 36 -3.37 -2.90 14.77
N THR A 37 -4.23 -3.02 13.76
CA THR A 37 -5.67 -3.27 13.92
C THR A 37 -6.16 -4.22 12.84
N LYS A 38 -7.33 -4.80 13.08
CA LYS A 38 -7.99 -5.65 12.09
C LYS A 38 -8.29 -4.83 10.82
N GLY A 39 -7.96 -5.38 9.67
CA GLY A 39 -8.18 -4.70 8.40
C GLY A 39 -7.08 -3.74 8.00
N HIS A 40 -5.95 -3.71 8.74
CA HIS A 40 -4.78 -2.91 8.35
C HIS A 40 -4.24 -3.43 7.03
N ALA A 41 -4.39 -2.64 5.97
CA ALA A 41 -3.99 -3.01 4.62
C ALA A 41 -2.85 -2.14 4.12
N LEU A 42 -2.05 -2.71 3.23
CA LEU A 42 -0.96 -2.00 2.56
C LEU A 42 -1.32 -1.88 1.07
N ILE A 43 -1.28 -0.67 0.55
CA ILE A 43 -1.44 -0.40 -0.88
C ILE A 43 -0.04 -0.26 -1.46
N LEU A 44 0.38 -1.24 -2.25
CA LEU A 44 1.73 -1.31 -2.80
C LEU A 44 1.71 -0.97 -4.29
N PRO A 45 2.37 0.11 -4.72
CA PRO A 45 2.55 0.33 -6.15
C PRO A 45 3.46 -0.75 -6.73
N LYS A 46 3.18 -1.18 -7.96
CA LYS A 46 3.99 -2.19 -8.65
C LYS A 46 5.32 -1.63 -9.13
N GLN A 47 5.37 -0.34 -9.43
CA GLN A 47 6.60 0.38 -9.70
C GLN A 47 7.29 0.74 -8.39
N HIS A 48 8.61 0.83 -8.41
CA HIS A 48 9.37 1.23 -7.23
C HIS A 48 9.43 2.75 -7.10
N TYR A 49 8.97 3.27 -5.97
CA TYR A 49 9.12 4.68 -5.57
C TYR A 49 9.55 4.67 -4.10
N ALA A 50 10.71 5.24 -3.80
CA ALA A 50 11.21 5.21 -2.43
C ALA A 50 10.29 5.99 -1.46
N ASN A 51 9.69 7.08 -1.93
CA ASN A 51 8.81 7.92 -1.12
C ASN A 51 7.93 8.79 -2.03
N ILE A 52 7.14 9.68 -1.40
CA ILE A 52 6.20 10.55 -2.11
C ILE A 52 6.88 11.52 -3.09
N PHE A 53 8.16 11.83 -2.85
CA PHE A 53 8.87 12.77 -3.72
C PHE A 53 9.26 12.15 -5.06
N GLU A 54 9.30 10.84 -5.15
CA GLU A 54 9.66 10.12 -6.39
C GLU A 54 8.43 9.71 -7.20
N ILE A 55 7.28 9.53 -6.56
CA ILE A 55 6.08 9.08 -7.26
C ILE A 55 5.50 10.20 -8.13
N ASP A 56 4.99 9.85 -9.30
CA ASP A 56 4.31 10.80 -10.17
C ASP A 56 2.90 11.14 -9.64
N ASP A 57 2.42 12.33 -9.99
CA ASP A 57 1.13 12.83 -9.49
C ASP A 57 -0.03 11.94 -9.90
N GLU A 58 -0.01 11.40 -11.11
CA GLU A 58 -1.08 10.54 -11.61
C GLU A 58 -1.19 9.26 -10.80
N THR A 59 -0.06 8.59 -10.52
CA THR A 59 -0.05 7.38 -9.73
C THR A 59 -0.45 7.66 -8.29
N LEU A 60 0.00 8.78 -7.73
CA LEU A 60 -0.39 9.20 -6.38
C LEU A 60 -1.91 9.42 -6.29
N ALA A 61 -2.50 10.07 -7.29
CA ALA A 61 -3.95 10.30 -7.33
C ALA A 61 -4.71 8.97 -7.42
N LYS A 62 -4.23 8.03 -8.22
CA LYS A 62 -4.83 6.69 -8.31
C LYS A 62 -4.76 5.95 -6.98
N ALA A 63 -3.66 6.08 -6.25
CA ALA A 63 -3.50 5.46 -4.93
C ALA A 63 -4.52 6.01 -3.94
N ALA A 64 -4.75 7.31 -3.93
CA ALA A 64 -5.73 7.94 -3.06
C ALA A 64 -7.16 7.48 -3.37
N LYS A 65 -7.51 7.38 -4.66
CA LYS A 65 -8.81 6.87 -5.09
C LYS A 65 -9.00 5.41 -4.69
N LEU A 66 -7.96 4.60 -4.83
CA LEU A 66 -7.99 3.20 -4.43
C LEU A 66 -8.16 3.07 -2.93
N ALA A 67 -7.45 3.90 -2.13
CA ALA A 67 -7.59 3.92 -0.68
C ALA A 67 -9.03 4.19 -0.27
N LYS A 68 -9.68 5.16 -0.89
CA LYS A 68 -11.10 5.45 -0.62
C LYS A 68 -11.99 4.24 -0.91
N LYS A 69 -11.75 3.56 -2.02
CA LYS A 69 -12.53 2.37 -2.41
C LYS A 69 -12.38 1.25 -1.39
N ILE A 70 -11.14 0.98 -0.97
CA ILE A 70 -10.84 -0.08 0.01
C ILE A 70 -11.45 0.26 1.37
N MET A 71 -11.29 1.50 1.84
CA MET A 71 -11.85 1.95 3.11
C MET A 71 -13.37 1.86 3.13
N THR A 72 -14.02 2.24 2.03
CA THR A 72 -15.47 2.16 1.91
C THR A 72 -15.95 0.72 2.03
N HIS A 73 -15.26 -0.20 1.36
CA HIS A 73 -15.57 -1.62 1.44
C HIS A 73 -15.36 -2.17 2.86
N GLU A 74 -14.23 -1.84 3.50
CA GLU A 74 -13.94 -2.29 4.87
C GLU A 74 -14.96 -1.74 5.87
N LYS A 75 -15.39 -0.49 5.69
CA LYS A 75 -16.42 0.11 6.55
C LYS A 75 -17.70 -0.71 6.52
N ASP A 76 -18.12 -1.15 5.33
CA ASP A 76 -19.33 -1.94 5.16
C ASP A 76 -19.19 -3.35 5.72
N VAL A 77 -18.02 -3.98 5.57
CA VAL A 77 -17.78 -5.37 5.95
C VAL A 77 -17.38 -5.50 7.42
N LEU A 78 -16.50 -4.63 7.91
CA LEU A 78 -15.93 -4.71 9.25
C LEU A 78 -16.62 -3.81 10.27
N GLY A 79 -17.45 -2.87 9.81
CA GLY A 79 -18.16 -1.96 10.68
C GLY A 79 -17.29 -0.96 11.41
N CYS A 80 -16.13 -0.63 10.86
CA CYS A 80 -15.21 0.33 11.49
C CYS A 80 -15.78 1.73 11.45
N GLU A 81 -15.59 2.50 12.53
CA GLU A 81 -16.12 3.86 12.65
C GLU A 81 -15.15 4.93 12.16
N GLY A 82 -13.86 4.61 12.05
CA GLY A 82 -12.85 5.57 11.62
C GLY A 82 -11.68 4.89 10.93
N TYR A 83 -10.95 5.67 10.16
CA TYR A 83 -9.81 5.20 9.38
C TYR A 83 -8.69 6.24 9.35
N ASN A 84 -7.47 5.73 9.28
CA ASN A 84 -6.31 6.54 8.99
C ASN A 84 -5.72 6.09 7.66
N LEU A 85 -5.30 7.07 6.87
CA LEU A 85 -4.49 6.82 5.68
C LEU A 85 -3.09 7.34 5.98
N VAL A 86 -2.12 6.41 6.06
CA VAL A 86 -0.76 6.73 6.48
C VAL A 86 0.21 6.53 5.33
N GLN A 87 1.03 7.53 5.09
CA GLN A 87 2.12 7.46 4.13
C GLN A 87 3.31 8.19 4.74
N ASN A 88 4.39 7.44 5.00
CA ASN A 88 5.56 7.97 5.68
C ASN A 88 6.68 8.26 4.68
N ASN A 89 7.40 9.36 4.89
CA ASN A 89 8.47 9.79 4.01
C ASN A 89 9.72 10.10 4.83
N GLY A 90 10.70 9.20 4.75
CA GLY A 90 11.94 9.33 5.48
C GLY A 90 11.89 8.58 6.81
N GLU A 91 13.06 8.16 7.27
CA GLU A 91 13.22 7.38 8.49
C GLU A 91 12.70 8.13 9.72
N VAL A 92 13.00 9.44 9.81
CA VAL A 92 12.57 10.29 10.93
C VAL A 92 11.05 10.34 11.04
N ALA A 93 10.35 10.24 9.92
CA ALA A 93 8.88 10.26 9.88
C ALA A 93 8.26 8.85 10.06
N GLY A 94 9.07 7.83 10.28
CA GLY A 94 8.58 6.47 10.53
C GLY A 94 8.60 5.54 9.34
N GLN A 95 9.21 5.94 8.22
CA GLN A 95 9.34 5.05 7.07
C GLN A 95 10.37 3.97 7.37
N THR A 96 9.95 2.71 7.30
CA THR A 96 10.84 1.56 7.56
C THR A 96 11.21 0.80 6.30
N VAL A 97 10.38 0.87 5.26
CA VAL A 97 10.65 0.29 3.94
C VAL A 97 10.54 1.40 2.90
N PHE A 98 11.57 1.57 2.10
CA PHE A 98 11.62 2.65 1.09
C PHE A 98 11.00 2.16 -0.22
N HIS A 99 9.66 2.23 -0.24
CA HIS A 99 8.86 1.85 -1.39
C HIS A 99 7.56 2.65 -1.46
#